data_ee49db4b3e8d46174d20a34cf2451051
#
_entry.id   ee49db4b3e8d46174d20a34cf2451051
#
_cell.length_a   1.000
_cell.length_b   1.000
_cell.length_c   1.000
_cell.angle_alpha   90.00
_cell.angle_beta   90.00
_cell.angle_gamma   90.00
#
_symmetry.space_group_name_H-M   'P 1'
#
loop_
_entity.id
_entity.type
_entity.pdbx_description
1 polymer ?
#
loop_
_entity_poly.entity_id
_entity_poly.type
_entity_poly.pdbx_seq_one_letter_code
_entity_poly.pdbx_strand_id
1 'polypeptide(L)'
;MYTAGAKRDLRNIFIYISEELLAPENAAGQTDRIMAAIRKLDTMPNRNRLYEEEPWNSRGLRFFPVDNYLVFYKTNDENEIVYIVRIMYRGRDVRKQLSRTEDISEN
;
A
#
# COMPACT_ATOMS: atom_id res chain seq x y z
N MET A 1 1.82 -2.25 10.45
CA MET A 1 1.52 -3.67 10.27
C MET A 1 1.04 -3.93 8.85
N TYR A 2 1.61 -4.92 8.20
CA TYR A 2 1.23 -5.26 6.82
C TYR A 2 0.11 -6.31 6.85
N THR A 3 -0.96 -6.06 6.11
CA THR A 3 -1.99 -7.08 5.92
C THR A 3 -1.45 -8.18 5.01
N ALA A 4 -2.16 -9.31 4.95
CA ALA A 4 -1.79 -10.40 4.05
C ALA A 4 -1.76 -9.94 2.60
N GLY A 5 -2.73 -9.09 2.22
CA GLY A 5 -2.78 -8.53 0.87
C GLY A 5 -1.59 -7.66 0.55
N ALA A 6 -1.17 -6.82 1.51
CA ALA A 6 -0.02 -5.95 1.31
C ALA A 6 1.28 -6.74 1.20
N LYS A 7 1.43 -7.79 2.01
CA LYS A 7 2.61 -8.66 1.93
C LYS A 7 2.68 -9.34 0.58
N ARG A 8 1.55 -9.83 0.08
CA ARG A 8 1.47 -10.47 -1.22
C ARG A 8 1.81 -9.49 -2.33
N ASP A 9 1.28 -8.26 -2.23
CA ASP A 9 1.58 -7.23 -3.22
C ASP A 9 3.06 -6.94 -3.29
N LEU A 10 3.70 -6.76 -2.13
CA LEU A 10 5.12 -6.43 -2.07
C LEU A 10 5.97 -7.55 -2.69
N ARG A 11 5.64 -8.80 -2.38
CA ARG A 11 6.33 -9.94 -2.96
C ARG A 11 6.13 -10.00 -4.47
N ASN A 12 4.90 -9.76 -4.95
CA ASN A 12 4.61 -9.80 -6.38
C ASN A 12 5.33 -8.70 -7.13
N ILE A 13 5.47 -7.52 -6.53
CA ILE A 13 6.23 -6.43 -7.12
C ILE A 13 7.68 -6.84 -7.29
N PHE A 14 8.26 -7.44 -6.24
CA PHE A 14 9.64 -7.92 -6.29
C PHE A 14 9.84 -8.96 -7.40
N ILE A 15 8.95 -9.94 -7.44
CA ILE A 15 9.04 -11.02 -8.43
C ILE A 15 8.90 -10.47 -9.84
N TYR A 16 7.95 -9.58 -10.06
CA TYR A 16 7.73 -8.98 -11.39
C TYR A 16 8.98 -8.27 -11.89
N ILE A 17 9.56 -7.39 -11.06
CA ILE A 17 10.73 -6.63 -11.48
C ILE A 17 11.95 -7.54 -11.63
N SER A 18 12.11 -8.49 -10.71
CA SER A 18 13.26 -9.38 -10.73
C SER A 18 13.23 -10.35 -11.91
N GLU A 19 12.09 -10.97 -12.17
CA GLU A 19 11.98 -12.06 -13.14
C GLU A 19 11.43 -11.62 -14.49
N GLU A 20 10.37 -10.81 -14.51
CA GLU A 20 9.80 -10.36 -15.78
C GLU A 20 10.64 -9.28 -16.45
N LEU A 21 11.17 -8.37 -15.65
CA LEU A 21 12.01 -7.29 -16.17
C LEU A 21 13.51 -7.62 -16.08
N LEU A 22 13.85 -8.79 -15.55
CA LEU A 22 15.23 -9.28 -15.43
C LEU A 22 16.14 -8.27 -14.72
N ALA A 23 15.63 -7.65 -13.65
CA ALA A 23 16.35 -6.59 -12.95
C ALA A 23 16.29 -6.80 -11.43
N PRO A 24 16.95 -7.86 -10.89
CA PRO A 24 16.85 -8.16 -9.47
C PRO A 24 17.36 -7.05 -8.55
N GLU A 25 18.36 -6.29 -8.98
CA GLU A 25 18.84 -5.16 -8.17
C GLU A 25 17.80 -4.05 -8.11
N ASN A 26 17.10 -3.80 -9.21
CA ASN A 26 16.02 -2.81 -9.23
C ASN A 26 14.85 -3.27 -8.37
N ALA A 27 14.60 -4.58 -8.32
CA ALA A 27 13.53 -5.13 -7.50
C ALA A 27 13.78 -4.84 -6.03
N ALA A 28 15.00 -5.11 -5.56
CA ALA A 28 15.35 -4.84 -4.16
C ALA A 28 15.26 -3.35 -3.85
N GLY A 29 15.78 -2.51 -4.72
CA GLY A 29 15.73 -1.06 -4.53
C GLY A 29 14.29 -0.53 -4.48
N GLN A 30 13.43 -1.03 -5.36
CA GLN A 30 12.04 -0.59 -5.39
C GLN A 30 11.30 -0.97 -4.12
N THR A 31 11.41 -2.23 -3.69
CA THR A 31 10.72 -2.65 -2.47
C THR A 31 11.29 -1.98 -1.23
N ASP A 32 12.60 -1.73 -1.21
CA ASP A 32 13.22 -1.01 -0.09
C ASP A 32 12.69 0.41 0.04
N ARG A 33 12.50 1.10 -1.08
CA ARG A 33 11.97 2.47 -1.06
C ARG A 33 10.52 2.49 -0.58
N ILE A 34 9.73 1.51 -0.98
CA ILE A 34 8.36 1.39 -0.51
C ILE A 34 8.33 1.18 1.00
N MET A 35 9.13 0.24 1.50
CA MET A 35 9.17 -0.04 2.93
C MET A 35 9.70 1.13 3.74
N ALA A 36 10.67 1.85 3.21
CA ALA A 36 11.21 3.04 3.89
C ALA A 36 10.16 4.14 4.02
N ALA A 37 9.37 4.34 2.95
CA ALA A 37 8.30 5.34 2.98
C ALA A 37 7.22 4.95 3.98
N ILE A 38 6.91 3.65 4.06
CA ILE A 38 5.92 3.16 5.01
C ILE A 38 6.38 3.39 6.45
N ARG A 39 7.67 3.19 6.74
CA ARG A 39 8.19 3.42 8.09
C ARG A 39 8.02 4.86 8.56
N LYS A 40 8.01 5.82 7.63
CA LYS A 40 7.80 7.22 7.99
C LYS A 40 6.41 7.53 8.50
N LEU A 41 5.46 6.63 8.29
CA LEU A 41 4.11 6.81 8.79
C LEU A 41 4.03 6.75 10.31
N ASP A 42 5.05 6.21 10.98
CA ASP A 42 5.08 6.13 12.44
C ASP A 42 5.04 7.51 13.09
N THR A 43 5.57 8.53 12.42
CA THR A 43 5.63 9.87 13.00
C THR A 43 4.41 10.72 12.66
N MET A 44 3.85 10.55 11.45
CA MET A 44 2.70 11.35 11.04
C MET A 44 1.74 10.51 10.20
N PRO A 45 1.03 9.57 10.83
CA PRO A 45 0.20 8.62 10.07
C PRO A 45 -0.97 9.25 9.34
N ASN A 46 -1.44 10.43 9.76
CA ASN A 46 -2.61 11.06 9.15
C ASN A 46 -2.26 12.18 8.18
N ARG A 47 -0.98 12.30 7.81
CA ARG A 47 -0.56 13.41 6.93
C ARG A 47 -0.97 13.22 5.47
N ASN A 48 -1.20 11.99 5.05
CA ASN A 48 -1.58 11.73 3.66
C ASN A 48 -3.09 11.80 3.51
N ARG A 49 -3.54 12.11 2.30
CA ARG A 49 -4.95 12.34 2.06
C ARG A 49 -5.77 11.05 2.01
N LEU A 50 -7.06 11.20 2.30
CA LEU A 50 -8.01 10.11 2.17
C LEU A 50 -8.28 9.83 0.70
N TYR A 51 -8.57 8.56 0.39
CA TYR A 51 -9.01 8.18 -0.94
C TYR A 51 -10.40 8.78 -1.16
N GLU A 52 -10.64 9.33 -2.35
CA GLU A 52 -11.82 10.13 -2.61
C GLU A 52 -13.11 9.35 -2.72
N GLU A 53 -13.05 8.10 -3.16
CA GLU A 53 -14.23 7.34 -3.49
C GLU A 53 -14.76 6.52 -2.32
N GLU A 54 -16.10 6.42 -2.27
CA GLU A 54 -16.75 5.56 -1.31
C GLU A 54 -16.75 4.12 -1.81
N PRO A 55 -16.78 3.15 -0.91
CA PRO A 55 -16.91 3.28 0.56
C PRO A 55 -15.60 3.56 1.29
N TRP A 56 -14.50 3.66 0.59
CA TRP A 56 -13.18 3.75 1.21
C TRP A 56 -12.94 5.07 1.93
N ASN A 57 -13.50 6.15 1.41
CA ASN A 57 -13.36 7.45 2.05
C ASN A 57 -13.93 7.41 3.48
N SER A 58 -15.15 6.91 3.62
CA SER A 58 -15.82 6.80 4.92
C SER A 58 -15.12 5.82 5.85
N ARG A 59 -14.41 4.85 5.29
CA ARG A 59 -13.68 3.86 6.08
C ARG A 59 -12.30 4.34 6.48
N GLY A 60 -11.91 5.54 6.08
CA GLY A 60 -10.64 6.12 6.48
C GLY A 60 -9.43 5.64 5.71
N LEU A 61 -9.62 5.15 4.48
CA LEU A 61 -8.52 4.69 3.66
C LEU A 61 -7.71 5.88 3.15
N ARG A 62 -6.43 5.90 3.48
CA ARG A 62 -5.50 6.93 3.02
C ARG A 62 -4.52 6.31 2.04
N PHE A 63 -3.84 7.16 1.27
CA PHE A 63 -2.86 6.65 0.32
C PHE A 63 -1.79 7.69 0.01
N PHE A 64 -0.66 7.19 -0.50
CA PHE A 64 0.41 8.06 -0.98
C PHE A 64 1.22 7.32 -2.04
N PRO A 65 1.87 8.06 -2.93
CA PRO A 65 2.68 7.42 -3.98
C PRO A 65 4.10 7.16 -3.53
N VAL A 66 4.67 6.08 -4.05
CA VAL A 66 6.10 5.79 -3.96
C VAL A 66 6.50 5.37 -5.37
N ASP A 67 7.21 6.24 -6.08
CA ASP A 67 7.55 6.02 -7.49
C ASP A 67 6.26 5.76 -8.29
N ASN A 68 6.16 4.62 -8.96
CA ASN A 68 4.99 4.29 -9.77
C ASN A 68 3.96 3.43 -9.01
N TYR A 69 4.08 3.36 -7.69
CA TYR A 69 3.18 2.56 -6.86
C TYR A 69 2.40 3.43 -5.92
N LEU A 70 1.22 2.94 -5.55
CA LEU A 70 0.37 3.59 -4.55
C LEU A 70 0.28 2.69 -3.34
N VAL A 71 0.51 3.27 -2.17
CA VAL A 71 0.40 2.56 -0.89
C VAL A 71 -0.89 3.00 -0.22
N PHE A 72 -1.77 2.03 0.03
CA PHE A 72 -3.05 2.27 0.70
C PHE A 72 -2.97 1.78 2.13
N TYR A 73 -3.41 2.63 3.07
CA TYR A 73 -3.30 2.29 4.49
C TYR A 73 -4.45 2.89 5.29
N LYS A 74 -4.65 2.34 6.47
CA LYS A 74 -5.62 2.83 7.45
C LYS A 74 -4.93 2.98 8.78
N THR A 75 -5.42 3.92 9.58
CA THR A 75 -4.91 4.09 10.94
C THR A 75 -5.98 3.65 11.94
N ASN A 76 -5.54 3.07 13.03
CA ASN A 76 -6.39 2.80 14.18
C ASN A 76 -5.86 3.63 15.33
N ASP A 77 -6.52 4.74 15.61
CA ASP A 77 -6.04 5.70 16.59
C ASP A 77 -6.05 5.15 18.02
N GLU A 78 -6.98 4.26 18.32
CA GLU A 78 -7.07 3.67 19.66
C GLU A 78 -5.83 2.84 19.98
N ASN A 79 -5.34 2.09 19.01
CA ASN A 79 -4.19 1.21 19.18
C ASN A 79 -2.89 1.82 18.69
N GLU A 80 -2.96 2.99 18.07
CA GLU A 80 -1.82 3.65 17.42
C GLU A 80 -1.16 2.72 16.40
N ILE A 81 -1.97 1.97 15.65
CA ILE A 81 -1.48 1.04 14.65
C ILE A 81 -1.82 1.55 13.26
N VAL A 82 -0.84 1.44 12.36
CA VAL A 82 -1.03 1.71 10.93
C VAL A 82 -1.11 0.37 10.21
N TYR A 83 -2.18 0.16 9.46
CA TYR A 83 -2.37 -1.06 8.69
C TYR A 83 -2.13 -0.75 7.22
N ILE A 84 -1.14 -1.40 6.62
CA ILE A 84 -0.90 -1.29 5.18
C ILE A 84 -1.82 -2.28 4.50
N VAL A 85 -2.80 -1.76 3.77
CA VAL A 85 -3.88 -2.56 3.20
C VAL A 85 -3.51 -3.14 1.83
N ARG A 86 -3.03 -2.30 0.92
CA ARG A 86 -2.62 -2.74 -0.41
C ARG A 86 -1.47 -1.87 -0.93
N ILE A 87 -0.68 -2.45 -1.82
CA ILE A 87 0.37 -1.74 -2.56
C ILE A 87 0.19 -2.13 -4.01
N MET A 88 -0.08 -1.16 -4.89
CA MET A 88 -0.38 -1.51 -6.28
C MET A 88 0.21 -0.49 -7.25
N TYR A 89 0.49 -0.99 -8.45
CA TYR A 89 1.00 -0.15 -9.53
C TYR A 89 -0.08 0.86 -9.95
N ARG A 90 0.30 2.14 -10.05
CA ARG A 90 -0.68 3.19 -10.31
C ARG A 90 -1.33 3.09 -11.70
N GLY A 91 -0.73 2.34 -12.62
CA GLY A 91 -1.30 2.12 -13.93
C GLY A 91 -2.42 1.10 -13.96
N ARG A 92 -2.67 0.41 -12.85
CA ARG A 92 -3.76 -0.56 -12.77
C ARG A 92 -5.10 0.12 -12.51
N ASP A 93 -6.17 -0.63 -12.71
CA ASP A 93 -7.50 -0.16 -12.30
C ASP A 93 -7.59 -0.26 -10.77
N VAL A 94 -7.20 0.82 -10.12
CA VAL A 94 -7.13 0.90 -8.66
C VAL A 94 -8.49 0.63 -8.02
N ARG A 95 -9.54 1.23 -8.56
CA ARG A 95 -10.88 1.06 -8.02
C ARG A 95 -11.31 -0.41 -8.01
N LYS A 96 -11.04 -1.10 -9.12
CA LYS A 96 -11.40 -2.50 -9.24
C LYS A 96 -10.61 -3.37 -8.26
N GLN A 97 -9.32 -3.08 -8.12
CA GLN A 97 -8.48 -3.81 -7.18
C GLN A 97 -8.93 -3.60 -5.73
N LEU A 98 -9.28 -2.37 -5.38
CA LEU A 98 -9.77 -2.07 -4.04
C LEU A 98 -11.08 -2.78 -3.75
N SER A 99 -11.98 -2.86 -4.73
CA SER A 99 -13.28 -3.52 -4.53
C SER A 99 -13.14 -5.02 -4.25
N ARG A 100 -12.01 -5.60 -4.61
CA ARG A 100 -11.72 -7.01 -4.36
C ARG A 100 -10.92 -7.25 -3.10
N THR A 101 -10.61 -6.18 -2.36
CA THR A 101 -9.77 -6.27 -1.18
C THR A 101 -10.64 -6.48 0.06
N GLU A 102 -10.48 -7.63 0.71
CA GLU A 102 -11.27 -7.97 1.88
C GLU A 102 -10.78 -7.28 3.14
N ASP A 103 -9.47 -7.02 3.23
CA ASP A 103 -8.86 -6.43 4.42
C ASP A 103 -9.35 -5.03 4.74
N ILE A 104 -9.92 -4.33 3.76
CA ILE A 104 -10.43 -2.98 3.95
C ILE A 104 -11.63 -2.95 4.88
N SER A 105 -12.42 -4.01 4.90
CA SER A 105 -13.60 -4.06 5.75
C SER A 105 -13.27 -4.40 7.20
N GLU A 106 -12.05 -4.78 7.47
CA GLU A 106 -11.59 -5.08 8.82
C GLU A 106 -11.34 -3.80 9.60
N ASN A 107 -11.57 -3.87 10.90
CA ASN A 107 -11.35 -2.71 11.79
C ASN A 107 -10.17 -2.93 12.71
#